data_3ccebbebf82f2489f8bbc5343db7ae85
#
_entry.id   3ccebbebf82f2489f8bbc5343db7ae85
#
_cell.length_a   1.000
_cell.length_b   1.000
_cell.length_c   1.000
_cell.angle_alpha   90.00
_cell.angle_beta   90.00
_cell.angle_gamma   90.00
#
_symmetry.space_group_name_H-M   'P 1'
#
loop_
_entity.id
_entity.type
_entity.pdbx_description
1 polymer ?
#
loop_
_entity_poly.entity_id
_entity_poly.type
_entity_poly.pdbx_seq_one_letter_code
_entity_poly.pdbx_strand_id
1 'polypeptide(L)'
;MVACIGRGRGLLSPAAVLASFLLLSHAAQAQTASQLLGGPHGVVKSANGELLEGIMVQLIAQKSAIRTTVYSNADGRYEFPKLEPGTYTLRIARPREFHPFVREKLDINGPAELADITLTRVTNAALLPALPEIAAQMTGSEWLLRLSGTGEEKRLLTVNCNWCHSYQQIFRNRYDEHGWAQIVNRMTKGAGSPLINMNPRGRFNDEDTAKLVKWLATVRGPDSKDPPFVALPRPQGRQTRVVITEYELPRLELATHDVWGDSKGNIWYSPHRSSYIGRLDPRTGAVKEYRVPAVDAGVLPGTHWIYVDKNDIVWGSENWAHSIWRFDPKTEEFRRVRWNVPEPVNSPMGGNYALDPEGFIWRARGKAVAKIGALTGDTILRFPLKKFTGTYGSAVSRDGRYFGGGAWPRDGVVVADTQTGEVFEPDCSANCGPARGEFDPQGNYWSGGRGGMLVKFDIAKKRLFEYPLPTPYASMYSAQADKNGEIWAGEMHAGRYLRFNPKTEQYIEYVLPEPYGIDRETWIDNSTDPVTVWYVDHDGWIVRIQPLD
;
A
#
# COMPACT_ATOMS: atom_id res chain seq x y z
N MET A 1 44.73 36.81 -69.90
CA MET A 1 44.95 35.96 -71.04
C MET A 1 44.50 34.56 -70.71
N VAL A 2 43.41 34.20 -71.29
CA VAL A 2 43.22 33.09 -72.24
C VAL A 2 43.43 31.74 -71.55
N ALA A 3 42.38 31.04 -71.25
CA ALA A 3 41.48 30.10 -71.98
C ALA A 3 41.89 28.67 -71.72
N CYS A 4 40.94 27.93 -71.33
CA CYS A 4 40.12 26.93 -72.01
C CYS A 4 40.43 25.45 -71.70
N ILE A 5 39.41 24.76 -71.26
CA ILE A 5 38.82 23.49 -71.73
C ILE A 5 39.57 22.19 -71.43
N GLY A 6 38.82 21.25 -70.82
CA GLY A 6 39.09 19.82 -70.84
C GLY A 6 38.11 18.97 -70.04
N ARG A 7 37.13 18.42 -70.71
CA ARG A 7 36.14 17.44 -70.22
C ARG A 7 36.76 16.07 -69.88
N GLY A 8 36.32 15.41 -68.86
CA GLY A 8 36.58 13.99 -68.67
C GLY A 8 35.55 13.35 -67.67
N ARG A 9 34.64 12.59 -68.20
CA ARG A 9 33.61 11.76 -67.44
C ARG A 9 34.31 10.59 -66.77
N GLY A 10 33.89 10.29 -65.58
CA GLY A 10 34.20 9.03 -64.91
C GLY A 10 33.26 8.79 -63.76
N LEU A 11 32.18 8.06 -64.04
CA LEU A 11 31.26 7.48 -63.04
C LEU A 11 31.96 6.38 -62.22
N LEU A 12 31.96 6.47 -60.91
CA LEU A 12 31.92 5.30 -60.01
C LEU A 12 31.23 5.71 -58.73
N SER A 13 30.08 5.06 -58.51
CA SER A 13 29.24 5.10 -57.31
C SER A 13 29.91 4.32 -56.16
N PRO A 14 29.94 4.85 -54.94
CA PRO A 14 30.09 3.99 -53.77
C PRO A 14 28.71 3.62 -53.21
N ALA A 15 28.46 2.33 -53.21
CA ALA A 15 27.34 1.72 -52.52
C ALA A 15 27.34 2.09 -51.02
N ALA A 16 26.34 2.82 -50.60
CA ALA A 16 26.02 3.03 -49.20
C ALA A 16 25.50 1.72 -48.59
N VAL A 17 26.30 1.09 -47.76
CA VAL A 17 25.88 -0.01 -46.89
C VAL A 17 25.01 0.60 -45.77
N LEU A 18 23.70 0.55 -45.93
CA LEU A 18 22.77 0.80 -44.86
C LEU A 18 22.80 -0.42 -43.91
N ALA A 19 23.54 -0.30 -42.81
CA ALA A 19 23.40 -1.17 -41.68
C ALA A 19 22.10 -0.83 -40.97
N SER A 20 21.04 -1.57 -41.29
CA SER A 20 19.77 -1.52 -40.55
C SER A 20 20.00 -2.15 -39.17
N PHE A 21 20.25 -1.32 -38.18
CA PHE A 21 20.09 -1.71 -36.78
C PHE A 21 18.58 -1.87 -36.51
N LEU A 22 18.09 -3.09 -36.58
CA LEU A 22 16.85 -3.49 -36.01
C LEU A 22 16.98 -3.37 -34.48
N LEU A 23 16.64 -2.21 -33.96
CA LEU A 23 16.27 -2.01 -32.58
C LEU A 23 14.93 -2.77 -32.38
N LEU A 24 15.05 -4.00 -31.93
CA LEU A 24 13.93 -4.72 -31.31
C LEU A 24 13.60 -3.99 -30.00
N SER A 25 12.84 -2.89 -30.12
CA SER A 25 12.09 -2.36 -28.99
C SER A 25 11.07 -3.43 -28.62
N HIS A 26 11.31 -4.14 -27.53
CA HIS A 26 10.26 -4.85 -26.83
C HIS A 26 9.31 -3.77 -26.26
N ALA A 27 8.36 -3.34 -27.07
CA ALA A 27 7.22 -2.60 -26.59
C ALA A 27 6.48 -3.60 -25.67
N ALA A 28 6.53 -3.36 -24.39
CA ALA A 28 5.62 -4.00 -23.45
C ALA A 28 4.21 -3.69 -23.96
N GLN A 29 3.53 -4.67 -24.53
CA GLN A 29 2.16 -4.51 -25.00
C GLN A 29 1.31 -4.24 -23.77
N ALA A 30 0.75 -3.04 -23.68
CA ALA A 30 -0.26 -2.72 -22.70
C ALA A 30 -1.37 -3.78 -22.77
N GLN A 31 -1.53 -4.51 -21.68
CA GLN A 31 -2.49 -5.60 -21.60
C GLN A 31 -3.87 -4.98 -21.40
N THR A 32 -4.73 -5.00 -22.41
CA THR A 32 -6.11 -4.51 -22.26
C THR A 32 -6.91 -5.41 -21.32
N ALA A 33 -7.99 -4.90 -20.71
CA ALA A 33 -8.87 -5.68 -19.82
C ALA A 33 -9.35 -7.00 -20.46
N SER A 34 -9.62 -6.99 -21.75
CA SER A 34 -10.01 -8.20 -22.52
C SER A 34 -8.87 -9.22 -22.67
N GLN A 35 -7.61 -8.82 -22.49
CA GLN A 35 -6.45 -9.72 -22.52
C GLN A 35 -6.18 -10.36 -21.16
N LEU A 36 -6.57 -9.68 -20.07
CA LEU A 36 -6.40 -10.20 -18.71
C LEU A 36 -7.36 -11.36 -18.42
N LEU A 37 -8.63 -11.22 -18.82
CA LEU A 37 -9.66 -12.25 -18.64
C LEU A 37 -9.53 -13.37 -19.70
N GLY A 38 -10.41 -14.36 -19.66
CA GLY A 38 -10.42 -15.49 -20.58
C GLY A 38 -10.01 -16.80 -19.91
N GLY A 39 -10.17 -16.89 -18.61
CA GLY A 39 -10.00 -18.10 -17.82
C GLY A 39 -11.33 -18.76 -17.43
N PRO A 40 -11.35 -19.51 -16.31
CA PRO A 40 -12.56 -20.12 -15.78
C PRO A 40 -13.62 -19.07 -15.45
N HIS A 41 -14.89 -19.38 -15.71
CA HIS A 41 -16.00 -18.46 -15.50
C HIS A 41 -17.26 -19.21 -15.06
N GLY A 42 -18.26 -18.48 -14.55
CA GLY A 42 -19.51 -19.08 -14.09
C GLY A 42 -20.50 -18.03 -13.57
N VAL A 43 -21.52 -18.50 -12.86
CA VAL A 43 -22.58 -17.66 -12.32
C VAL A 43 -22.75 -17.89 -10.83
N VAL A 44 -23.04 -16.81 -10.09
CA VAL A 44 -23.41 -16.83 -8.67
C VAL A 44 -24.86 -16.42 -8.54
N LYS A 45 -25.66 -17.25 -7.85
CA LYS A 45 -27.07 -17.00 -7.57
C LYS A 45 -27.43 -17.38 -6.14
N SER A 46 -28.50 -16.81 -5.64
CA SER A 46 -29.10 -17.25 -4.37
C SER A 46 -29.85 -18.56 -4.53
N ALA A 47 -30.21 -19.21 -3.42
CA ALA A 47 -31.06 -20.41 -3.43
C ALA A 47 -32.44 -20.17 -4.07
N ASN A 48 -32.89 -18.92 -4.13
CA ASN A 48 -34.14 -18.52 -4.76
C ASN A 48 -33.98 -18.16 -6.25
N GLY A 49 -32.79 -18.33 -6.83
CA GLY A 49 -32.49 -18.03 -8.22
C GLY A 49 -32.13 -16.56 -8.52
N GLU A 50 -32.08 -15.68 -7.53
CA GLU A 50 -31.66 -14.29 -7.68
C GLU A 50 -30.18 -14.23 -8.08
N LEU A 51 -29.84 -13.50 -9.14
CA LEU A 51 -28.46 -13.26 -9.55
C LEU A 51 -27.79 -12.30 -8.54
N LEU A 52 -26.57 -12.64 -8.11
CA LEU A 52 -25.91 -11.93 -7.02
C LEU A 52 -24.71 -11.14 -7.54
N GLU A 53 -24.77 -9.81 -7.43
CA GLU A 53 -23.66 -8.91 -7.73
C GLU A 53 -22.71 -8.78 -6.53
N GLY A 54 -21.41 -8.59 -6.80
CA GLY A 54 -20.40 -8.25 -5.80
C GLY A 54 -19.97 -9.39 -4.89
N ILE A 55 -20.20 -10.62 -5.31
CA ILE A 55 -19.72 -11.81 -4.58
C ILE A 55 -18.24 -12.05 -4.94
N MET A 56 -17.40 -12.21 -3.94
CA MET A 56 -15.97 -12.47 -4.07
C MET A 56 -15.71 -13.96 -4.32
N VAL A 57 -15.61 -14.34 -5.59
CA VAL A 57 -15.27 -15.70 -6.00
C VAL A 57 -13.74 -15.82 -6.03
N GLN A 58 -13.19 -16.74 -5.25
CA GLN A 58 -11.75 -16.90 -5.10
C GLN A 58 -11.31 -18.31 -5.49
N LEU A 59 -10.27 -18.39 -6.32
CA LEU A 59 -9.54 -19.62 -6.62
C LEU A 59 -8.19 -19.61 -5.89
N ILE A 60 -7.90 -20.69 -5.19
CA ILE A 60 -6.65 -20.90 -4.47
C ILE A 60 -5.91 -22.05 -5.15
N ALA A 61 -4.73 -21.76 -5.72
CA ALA A 61 -3.87 -22.77 -6.33
C ALA A 61 -3.26 -23.67 -5.26
N GLN A 62 -3.47 -24.99 -5.34
CA GLN A 62 -2.94 -25.91 -4.32
C GLN A 62 -1.41 -25.96 -4.30
N LYS A 63 -0.76 -25.80 -5.45
CA LYS A 63 0.70 -25.88 -5.57
C LYS A 63 1.43 -24.65 -5.04
N SER A 64 0.90 -23.46 -5.28
CA SER A 64 1.59 -22.19 -5.01
C SER A 64 0.94 -21.36 -3.89
N ALA A 65 -0.23 -21.78 -3.39
CA ALA A 65 -1.06 -21.03 -2.47
C ALA A 65 -1.52 -19.64 -2.99
N ILE A 66 -1.22 -19.30 -4.24
CA ILE A 66 -1.69 -18.05 -4.87
C ILE A 66 -3.21 -18.02 -4.85
N ARG A 67 -3.77 -16.91 -4.34
CA ARG A 67 -5.21 -16.69 -4.28
C ARG A 67 -5.60 -15.64 -5.32
N THR A 68 -6.50 -15.99 -6.23
CA THR A 68 -7.03 -15.05 -7.23
C THR A 68 -8.50 -14.83 -6.96
N THR A 69 -8.90 -13.60 -6.75
CA THR A 69 -10.28 -13.19 -6.46
C THR A 69 -10.82 -12.34 -7.59
N VAL A 70 -12.03 -12.67 -8.04
CA VAL A 70 -12.84 -11.89 -8.98
C VAL A 70 -14.22 -11.66 -8.38
N TYR A 71 -14.98 -10.74 -8.95
CA TYR A 71 -16.29 -10.36 -8.42
C TYR A 71 -17.37 -10.67 -9.45
N SER A 72 -18.51 -11.18 -8.96
CA SER A 72 -19.69 -11.30 -9.81
C SER A 72 -20.23 -9.90 -10.18
N ASN A 73 -20.64 -9.74 -11.43
CA ASN A 73 -21.28 -8.52 -11.95
C ASN A 73 -22.81 -8.52 -11.69
N ALA A 74 -23.52 -7.51 -12.20
CA ALA A 74 -24.97 -7.40 -12.05
C ALA A 74 -25.78 -8.61 -12.59
N ASP A 75 -25.21 -9.35 -13.54
CA ASP A 75 -25.80 -10.60 -14.07
C ASP A 75 -25.36 -11.85 -13.27
N GLY A 76 -24.73 -11.67 -12.12
CA GLY A 76 -24.17 -12.75 -11.31
C GLY A 76 -22.97 -13.45 -11.95
N ARG A 77 -22.48 -12.99 -13.12
CA ARG A 77 -21.38 -13.61 -13.86
C ARG A 77 -20.03 -13.20 -13.27
N TYR A 78 -19.11 -14.16 -13.20
CA TYR A 78 -17.73 -13.92 -12.84
C TYR A 78 -16.81 -14.60 -13.86
N GLU A 79 -15.62 -14.04 -14.06
CA GLU A 79 -14.59 -14.56 -14.96
C GLU A 79 -13.21 -14.29 -14.39
N PHE A 80 -12.39 -15.34 -14.37
CA PHE A 80 -11.01 -15.27 -13.92
C PHE A 80 -10.06 -14.88 -15.07
N PRO A 81 -8.85 -14.38 -14.75
CA PRO A 81 -7.78 -14.35 -15.73
C PRO A 81 -7.38 -15.76 -16.16
N LYS A 82 -6.57 -15.85 -17.21
CA LYS A 82 -5.95 -17.12 -17.60
C LYS A 82 -5.05 -17.57 -16.45
N LEU A 83 -5.33 -18.74 -15.90
CA LEU A 83 -4.61 -19.35 -14.80
C LEU A 83 -3.67 -20.44 -15.29
N GLU A 84 -2.61 -20.71 -14.56
CA GLU A 84 -1.75 -21.87 -14.79
C GLU A 84 -2.56 -23.18 -14.62
N PRO A 85 -2.35 -24.17 -15.48
CA PRO A 85 -2.99 -25.47 -15.30
C PRO A 85 -2.65 -26.10 -13.93
N GLY A 86 -3.67 -26.61 -13.24
CA GLY A 86 -3.47 -27.19 -11.92
C GLY A 86 -4.77 -27.47 -11.17
N THR A 87 -4.60 -27.92 -9.94
CA THR A 87 -5.71 -28.19 -9.02
C THR A 87 -5.92 -26.99 -8.11
N TYR A 88 -7.17 -26.56 -7.98
CA TYR A 88 -7.58 -25.36 -7.24
C TYR A 88 -8.67 -25.71 -6.22
N THR A 89 -8.78 -24.84 -5.23
CA THR A 89 -9.96 -24.74 -4.35
C THR A 89 -10.72 -23.47 -4.70
N LEU A 90 -12.00 -23.61 -5.05
CA LEU A 90 -12.91 -22.48 -5.27
C LEU A 90 -13.69 -22.22 -3.98
N ARG A 91 -13.71 -20.96 -3.53
CA ARG A 91 -14.51 -20.54 -2.38
C ARG A 91 -15.10 -19.15 -2.59
N ILE A 92 -16.05 -18.79 -1.73
CA ILE A 92 -16.44 -17.39 -1.53
C ILE A 92 -15.54 -16.84 -0.41
N ALA A 93 -14.74 -15.83 -0.70
CA ALA A 93 -13.73 -15.33 0.22
C ALA A 93 -14.32 -14.73 1.50
N ARG A 94 -15.39 -13.93 1.37
CA ARG A 94 -16.14 -13.33 2.48
C ARG A 94 -17.63 -13.55 2.28
N PRO A 95 -18.19 -14.69 2.68
CA PRO A 95 -19.60 -15.01 2.46
C PRO A 95 -20.57 -14.08 3.20
N ARG A 96 -20.19 -13.54 4.38
CA ARG A 96 -20.96 -12.54 5.14
C ARG A 96 -22.39 -13.03 5.45
N GLU A 97 -23.40 -12.55 4.69
CA GLU A 97 -24.80 -12.94 4.85
C GLU A 97 -25.15 -14.33 4.31
N PHE A 98 -24.20 -15.02 3.69
CA PHE A 98 -24.40 -16.38 3.17
C PHE A 98 -23.62 -17.41 3.98
N HIS A 99 -24.06 -18.64 3.92
CA HIS A 99 -23.29 -19.78 4.43
C HIS A 99 -21.99 -19.94 3.63
N PRO A 100 -20.91 -20.42 4.26
CA PRO A 100 -19.67 -20.70 3.55
C PRO A 100 -19.89 -21.64 2.35
N PHE A 101 -19.23 -21.32 1.25
CA PHE A 101 -19.22 -22.15 0.04
C PHE A 101 -17.77 -22.48 -0.34
N VAL A 102 -17.47 -23.78 -0.46
CA VAL A 102 -16.17 -24.29 -0.85
C VAL A 102 -16.35 -25.47 -1.80
N ARG A 103 -15.55 -25.50 -2.85
CA ARG A 103 -15.42 -26.63 -3.77
C ARG A 103 -13.93 -26.95 -3.94
N GLU A 104 -13.51 -28.05 -3.38
CA GLU A 104 -12.12 -28.50 -3.40
C GLU A 104 -11.79 -29.34 -4.64
N LYS A 105 -10.48 -29.46 -4.93
CA LYS A 105 -9.93 -30.35 -5.98
C LYS A 105 -10.53 -30.08 -7.37
N LEU A 106 -10.63 -28.82 -7.72
CA LEU A 106 -11.10 -28.41 -9.04
C LEU A 106 -9.91 -28.36 -9.99
N ASP A 107 -9.87 -29.26 -10.97
CA ASP A 107 -8.81 -29.27 -11.99
C ASP A 107 -9.13 -28.24 -13.08
N ILE A 108 -8.23 -27.30 -13.30
CA ILE A 108 -8.34 -26.21 -14.27
C ILE A 108 -7.21 -26.36 -15.29
N ASN A 109 -7.57 -26.49 -16.56
CA ASN A 109 -6.63 -26.71 -17.68
C ASN A 109 -6.85 -25.66 -18.79
N GLY A 110 -7.36 -24.48 -18.47
CA GLY A 110 -7.66 -23.40 -19.40
C GLY A 110 -9.03 -22.77 -19.17
N PRO A 111 -9.59 -22.07 -20.17
CA PRO A 111 -10.95 -21.54 -20.11
C PRO A 111 -11.96 -22.67 -19.90
N ALA A 112 -12.82 -22.52 -18.90
CA ALA A 112 -13.84 -23.51 -18.60
C ALA A 112 -15.06 -22.84 -17.96
N GLU A 113 -16.24 -23.29 -18.35
CA GLU A 113 -17.47 -22.94 -17.64
C GLU A 113 -17.56 -23.79 -16.36
N LEU A 114 -17.59 -23.13 -15.23
CA LEU A 114 -17.73 -23.78 -13.93
C LEU A 114 -19.20 -23.92 -13.58
N ALA A 115 -19.55 -24.99 -12.88
CA ALA A 115 -20.91 -25.15 -12.38
C ALA A 115 -21.33 -23.98 -11.48
N ASP A 116 -22.58 -23.55 -11.61
CA ASP A 116 -23.14 -22.44 -10.84
C ASP A 116 -22.88 -22.55 -9.35
N ILE A 117 -22.63 -21.39 -8.76
CA ILE A 117 -22.51 -21.22 -7.31
C ILE A 117 -23.87 -20.79 -6.78
N THR A 118 -24.51 -21.65 -5.96
CA THR A 118 -25.78 -21.32 -5.32
C THR A 118 -25.53 -21.06 -3.84
N LEU A 119 -25.86 -19.84 -3.39
CA LEU A 119 -25.63 -19.40 -2.01
C LEU A 119 -26.94 -19.34 -1.22
N THR A 120 -26.91 -19.89 0.00
CA THR A 120 -28.03 -19.84 0.95
C THR A 120 -27.75 -18.76 1.99
N ARG A 121 -28.69 -17.86 2.22
CA ARG A 121 -28.56 -16.80 3.24
C ARG A 121 -28.59 -17.38 4.65
N VAL A 122 -27.71 -16.86 5.51
CA VAL A 122 -27.71 -17.17 6.96
C VAL A 122 -28.94 -16.53 7.64
N THR A 123 -29.33 -15.34 7.15
CA THR A 123 -30.45 -14.58 7.68
C THR A 123 -31.03 -13.67 6.59
N ASN A 124 -32.32 -13.39 6.68
CA ASN A 124 -32.98 -12.37 5.86
C ASN A 124 -33.07 -11.01 6.58
N ALA A 125 -32.53 -10.91 7.80
CA ALA A 125 -32.52 -9.67 8.55
C ALA A 125 -31.46 -8.70 7.98
N ALA A 126 -31.71 -7.39 8.14
CA ALA A 126 -30.76 -6.36 7.79
C ALA A 126 -29.48 -6.39 8.65
N LEU A 127 -29.55 -7.05 9.81
CA LEU A 127 -28.44 -7.24 10.73
C LEU A 127 -27.94 -8.68 10.65
N LEU A 128 -26.64 -8.83 10.47
CA LEU A 128 -25.98 -10.13 10.56
C LEU A 128 -25.88 -10.57 12.02
N PRO A 129 -26.13 -11.86 12.34
CA PRO A 129 -26.03 -12.35 13.70
C PRO A 129 -24.58 -12.25 14.22
N ALA A 130 -24.44 -12.05 15.53
CA ALA A 130 -23.16 -11.99 16.21
C ALA A 130 -22.53 -13.38 16.40
N LEU A 131 -22.32 -14.09 15.30
CA LEU A 131 -21.64 -15.38 15.30
C LEU A 131 -20.13 -15.17 15.10
N PRO A 132 -19.26 -15.99 15.72
CA PRO A 132 -17.80 -15.86 15.59
C PRO A 132 -17.34 -15.85 14.13
N GLU A 133 -17.93 -16.69 13.27
CA GLU A 133 -17.57 -16.80 11.86
C GLU A 133 -17.95 -15.54 11.06
N ILE A 134 -19.00 -14.84 11.45
CA ILE A 134 -19.41 -13.57 10.86
C ILE A 134 -18.55 -12.44 11.42
N ALA A 135 -18.35 -12.40 12.75
CA ALA A 135 -17.50 -11.41 13.40
C ALA A 135 -16.06 -11.41 12.84
N ALA A 136 -15.54 -12.60 12.51
CA ALA A 136 -14.24 -12.77 11.90
C ALA A 136 -14.14 -12.16 10.48
N GLN A 137 -15.23 -11.90 9.80
CA GLN A 137 -15.27 -11.30 8.46
C GLN A 137 -15.53 -9.79 8.49
N MET A 138 -15.84 -9.23 9.65
CA MET A 138 -16.14 -7.81 9.80
C MET A 138 -14.85 -6.99 9.89
N THR A 139 -14.80 -5.93 9.12
CA THR A 139 -13.70 -4.96 9.14
C THR A 139 -13.71 -4.14 10.43
N GLY A 140 -12.60 -3.47 10.73
CA GLY A 140 -12.54 -2.55 11.86
C GLY A 140 -13.59 -1.44 11.80
N SER A 141 -13.85 -0.94 10.59
CA SER A 141 -14.92 0.05 10.33
C SER A 141 -16.30 -0.50 10.65
N GLU A 142 -16.63 -1.73 10.21
CA GLU A 142 -17.90 -2.39 10.51
C GLU A 142 -18.08 -2.64 12.02
N TRP A 143 -17.02 -2.99 12.73
CA TRP A 143 -17.04 -3.07 14.19
C TRP A 143 -17.37 -1.72 14.84
N LEU A 144 -16.65 -0.65 14.45
CA LEU A 144 -16.87 0.68 15.03
C LEU A 144 -18.24 1.27 14.72
N LEU A 145 -18.82 0.94 13.58
CA LEU A 145 -20.19 1.34 13.25
C LEU A 145 -21.21 0.77 14.26
N ARG A 146 -20.93 -0.40 14.83
CA ARG A 146 -21.89 -1.12 15.70
C ARG A 146 -21.59 -1.07 17.19
N LEU A 147 -20.33 -0.89 17.57
CA LEU A 147 -20.01 -0.69 18.98
C LEU A 147 -20.71 0.57 19.51
N SER A 148 -21.28 0.48 20.69
CA SER A 148 -21.86 1.64 21.39
C SER A 148 -20.76 2.64 21.75
N GLY A 149 -21.14 3.88 22.00
CA GLY A 149 -20.22 4.93 22.39
C GLY A 149 -20.40 6.21 21.58
N THR A 150 -19.85 7.28 22.10
CA THR A 150 -19.86 8.61 21.48
C THR A 150 -18.88 8.70 20.31
N GLY A 151 -19.07 9.68 19.44
CA GLY A 151 -18.10 9.98 18.39
C GLY A 151 -16.70 10.29 18.94
N GLU A 152 -16.63 10.92 20.13
CA GLU A 152 -15.35 11.24 20.78
C GLU A 152 -14.61 9.99 21.26
N GLU A 153 -15.28 9.05 21.89
CA GLU A 153 -14.67 7.78 22.33
C GLU A 153 -14.13 6.98 21.15
N LYS A 154 -14.90 6.89 20.06
CA LYS A 154 -14.45 6.23 18.83
C LYS A 154 -13.29 6.97 18.17
N ARG A 155 -13.31 8.31 18.17
CA ARG A 155 -12.22 9.15 17.67
C ARG A 155 -10.93 8.93 18.45
N LEU A 156 -11.00 8.82 19.78
CA LEU A 156 -9.82 8.52 20.60
C LEU A 156 -9.13 7.24 20.15
N LEU A 157 -9.89 6.19 19.85
CA LEU A 157 -9.35 4.95 19.30
C LEU A 157 -8.76 5.16 17.90
N THR A 158 -9.55 5.72 16.97
CA THR A 158 -9.15 5.79 15.56
C THR A 158 -7.95 6.71 15.30
N VAL A 159 -7.77 7.75 16.10
CA VAL A 159 -6.63 8.66 15.97
C VAL A 159 -5.35 8.09 16.61
N ASN A 160 -5.48 7.30 17.67
CA ASN A 160 -4.34 6.84 18.46
C ASN A 160 -3.95 5.38 18.22
N CYS A 161 -4.87 4.52 17.77
CA CYS A 161 -4.68 3.07 17.69
C CYS A 161 -4.66 2.51 16.25
N ASN A 162 -4.44 3.34 15.24
CA ASN A 162 -4.54 2.96 13.83
C ASN A 162 -3.19 2.59 13.15
N TRP A 163 -2.20 2.11 13.93
CA TRP A 163 -0.82 2.06 13.40
C TRP A 163 -0.22 0.69 13.19
N CYS A 164 -0.39 -0.19 14.19
CA CYS A 164 0.46 -1.35 14.33
C CYS A 164 -0.26 -2.64 14.01
N HIS A 165 -1.57 -2.65 14.17
CA HIS A 165 -2.43 -3.81 13.96
C HIS A 165 -3.87 -3.38 13.71
N SER A 166 -4.70 -4.29 13.18
CA SER A 166 -6.09 -4.01 12.88
C SER A 166 -6.92 -3.73 14.15
N TYR A 167 -8.04 -3.02 13.99
CA TYR A 167 -8.98 -2.82 15.10
C TYR A 167 -9.59 -4.15 15.58
N GLN A 168 -9.71 -5.15 14.69
CA GLN A 168 -10.17 -6.48 15.07
C GLN A 168 -9.26 -7.12 16.12
N GLN A 169 -7.95 -6.87 16.06
CA GLN A 169 -7.02 -7.34 17.09
C GLN A 169 -7.32 -6.72 18.46
N ILE A 170 -7.85 -5.51 18.50
CA ILE A 170 -8.32 -4.88 19.72
C ILE A 170 -9.66 -5.52 20.12
N PHE A 171 -10.64 -5.54 19.21
CA PHE A 171 -12.01 -5.90 19.54
C PHE A 171 -12.24 -7.40 19.81
N ARG A 172 -11.36 -8.29 19.36
CA ARG A 172 -11.44 -9.71 19.72
C ARG A 172 -11.11 -10.00 21.19
N ASN A 173 -10.42 -9.05 21.86
CA ASN A 173 -10.06 -9.20 23.27
C ASN A 173 -11.14 -8.63 24.18
N ARG A 174 -11.24 -9.19 25.40
CA ARG A 174 -12.15 -8.75 26.45
C ARG A 174 -11.39 -8.67 27.76
N TYR A 175 -11.31 -7.45 28.31
CA TYR A 175 -10.65 -7.19 29.59
C TYR A 175 -11.54 -6.27 30.43
N ASP A 176 -11.40 -6.38 31.74
CA ASP A 176 -11.92 -5.38 32.67
C ASP A 176 -11.16 -4.04 32.50
N GLU A 177 -11.57 -3.03 33.26
CA GLU A 177 -10.96 -1.71 33.18
C GLU A 177 -9.47 -1.74 33.55
N HIS A 178 -9.08 -2.58 34.52
CA HIS A 178 -7.66 -2.73 34.91
C HIS A 178 -6.84 -3.35 33.76
N GLY A 179 -7.33 -4.43 33.16
CA GLY A 179 -6.66 -5.07 32.03
C GLY A 179 -6.52 -4.15 30.82
N TRP A 180 -7.58 -3.41 30.48
CA TRP A 180 -7.50 -2.41 29.40
C TRP A 180 -6.54 -1.28 29.73
N ALA A 181 -6.48 -0.81 30.99
CA ALA A 181 -5.49 0.20 31.39
C ALA A 181 -4.06 -0.30 31.21
N GLN A 182 -3.78 -1.56 31.55
CA GLN A 182 -2.46 -2.15 31.31
C GLN A 182 -2.12 -2.22 29.82
N ILE A 183 -3.05 -2.66 28.96
CA ILE A 183 -2.85 -2.74 27.51
C ILE A 183 -2.62 -1.35 26.91
N VAL A 184 -3.48 -0.39 27.20
CA VAL A 184 -3.36 0.98 26.68
C VAL A 184 -2.04 1.62 27.16
N ASN A 185 -1.69 1.47 28.43
CA ASN A 185 -0.38 1.97 28.95
C ASN A 185 0.80 1.31 28.23
N ARG A 186 0.75 -0.01 27.99
CA ARG A 186 1.80 -0.72 27.23
C ARG A 186 1.94 -0.15 25.82
N MET A 187 0.82 0.11 25.13
CA MET A 187 0.82 0.65 23.77
C MET A 187 1.25 2.12 23.72
N THR A 188 0.91 2.94 24.70
CA THR A 188 1.20 4.38 24.72
C THR A 188 2.54 4.73 25.34
N LYS A 189 2.98 4.03 26.38
CA LYS A 189 4.23 4.33 27.14
C LYS A 189 5.39 3.42 26.76
N GLY A 190 5.16 2.47 25.85
CA GLY A 190 6.21 1.61 25.34
C GLY A 190 6.86 0.75 26.41
N ALA A 191 6.25 -0.36 26.77
CA ALA A 191 6.71 -1.33 27.77
C ALA A 191 8.21 -1.66 27.71
N GLY A 192 9.07 -0.73 28.10
CA GLY A 192 10.53 -0.92 28.17
C GLY A 192 11.24 -1.01 26.80
N SER A 193 10.54 -0.86 25.70
CA SER A 193 11.16 -0.77 24.39
C SER A 193 11.22 0.69 23.93
N PRO A 194 12.40 1.26 23.69
CA PRO A 194 12.54 2.59 23.08
C PRO A 194 11.89 2.69 21.71
N LEU A 195 11.40 1.56 21.21
CA LEU A 195 10.85 1.37 19.88
C LEU A 195 9.34 1.55 19.82
N ILE A 196 8.65 1.55 20.94
CA ILE A 196 7.20 1.60 21.04
C ILE A 196 6.76 2.78 21.91
N ASN A 197 7.42 3.91 21.80
CA ASN A 197 6.81 5.14 22.32
C ASN A 197 5.75 5.59 21.29
N MET A 198 4.57 5.03 21.42
CA MET A 198 3.46 5.21 20.49
C MET A 198 2.56 6.38 20.87
N ASN A 199 2.87 7.10 21.97
CA ASN A 199 2.29 8.42 22.20
C ASN A 199 3.11 9.48 21.46
N PRO A 200 2.98 9.58 20.16
CA PRO A 200 3.94 10.35 19.40
C PRO A 200 3.89 11.83 19.71
N ARG A 201 2.96 12.33 20.64
CA ARG A 201 2.90 13.75 20.76
C ARG A 201 2.02 14.38 21.77
N GLY A 202 1.76 13.70 22.84
CA GLY A 202 0.83 14.29 23.80
C GLY A 202 -0.57 14.52 23.21
N ARG A 203 -0.91 13.80 22.12
CA ARG A 203 -2.28 13.73 21.60
C ARG A 203 -3.17 12.91 22.52
N PHE A 204 -2.54 12.16 23.41
CA PHE A 204 -3.18 11.24 24.33
C PHE A 204 -2.72 11.62 25.74
N ASN A 205 -3.48 12.45 26.39
CA ASN A 205 -3.26 12.83 27.79
C ASN A 205 -3.86 11.77 28.73
N ASP A 206 -3.66 11.92 30.03
CA ASP A 206 -4.17 10.94 31.01
C ASP A 206 -5.69 10.91 31.04
N GLU A 207 -6.38 12.02 30.77
CA GLU A 207 -7.84 12.09 30.68
C GLU A 207 -8.37 11.31 29.46
N ASP A 208 -7.79 11.51 28.30
CA ASP A 208 -8.12 10.77 27.07
C ASP A 208 -7.84 9.28 27.23
N THR A 209 -6.72 8.94 27.89
CA THR A 209 -6.37 7.55 28.24
C THR A 209 -7.46 6.92 29.12
N ALA A 210 -7.88 7.60 30.18
CA ALA A 210 -8.92 7.11 31.07
C ALA A 210 -10.28 6.96 30.37
N LYS A 211 -10.66 7.92 29.51
CA LYS A 211 -11.88 7.84 28.68
C LYS A 211 -11.85 6.62 27.76
N LEU A 212 -10.74 6.40 27.04
CA LEU A 212 -10.59 5.26 26.14
C LEU A 212 -10.65 3.94 26.90
N VAL A 213 -9.94 3.82 28.02
CA VAL A 213 -9.93 2.61 28.86
C VAL A 213 -11.34 2.28 29.35
N LYS A 214 -12.06 3.26 29.88
CA LYS A 214 -13.43 3.09 30.36
C LYS A 214 -14.38 2.67 29.24
N TRP A 215 -14.27 3.31 28.07
CA TRP A 215 -15.07 2.94 26.91
C TRP A 215 -14.76 1.51 26.44
N LEU A 216 -13.49 1.12 26.32
CA LEU A 216 -13.10 -0.24 25.96
C LEU A 216 -13.62 -1.27 26.98
N ALA A 217 -13.51 -0.98 28.28
CA ALA A 217 -14.06 -1.85 29.31
C ALA A 217 -15.59 -2.01 29.23
N THR A 218 -16.29 -0.96 28.78
CA THR A 218 -17.73 -0.99 28.57
C THR A 218 -18.11 -1.86 27.36
N VAL A 219 -17.46 -1.65 26.21
CA VAL A 219 -17.83 -2.32 24.96
C VAL A 219 -17.14 -3.65 24.74
N ARG A 220 -16.00 -3.88 25.40
CA ARG A 220 -15.17 -5.09 25.32
C ARG A 220 -14.74 -5.56 26.73
N GLY A 221 -15.63 -5.45 27.71
CA GLY A 221 -15.44 -6.04 29.03
C GLY A 221 -15.62 -7.55 29.02
N PRO A 222 -15.30 -8.26 30.13
CA PRO A 222 -15.36 -9.72 30.21
C PRO A 222 -16.72 -10.30 29.81
N ASP A 223 -17.81 -9.66 30.22
CA ASP A 223 -19.21 -10.10 29.98
C ASP A 223 -19.84 -9.44 28.75
N SER A 224 -19.06 -8.64 27.98
CA SER A 224 -19.58 -7.97 26.79
C SER A 224 -19.92 -8.99 25.71
N LYS A 225 -20.99 -8.72 24.96
CA LYS A 225 -21.43 -9.52 23.81
C LYS A 225 -21.07 -8.78 22.52
N ASP A 226 -20.77 -9.53 21.48
CA ASP A 226 -20.63 -8.96 20.15
C ASP A 226 -21.99 -8.44 19.68
N PRO A 227 -22.05 -7.22 19.11
CA PRO A 227 -23.30 -6.69 18.58
C PRO A 227 -23.66 -7.40 17.27
N PRO A 228 -24.93 -7.43 16.88
CA PRO A 228 -25.29 -7.75 15.50
C PRO A 228 -24.64 -6.76 14.55
N PHE A 229 -24.11 -7.23 13.41
CA PHE A 229 -23.36 -6.39 12.49
C PHE A 229 -24.21 -5.82 11.36
N VAL A 230 -23.88 -4.61 10.93
CA VAL A 230 -24.26 -4.09 9.62
C VAL A 230 -23.05 -4.26 8.70
N ALA A 231 -23.18 -5.13 7.72
CA ALA A 231 -22.15 -5.23 6.70
C ALA A 231 -22.16 -3.96 5.82
N LEU A 232 -20.97 -3.41 5.53
CA LEU A 232 -20.84 -2.40 4.49
C LEU A 232 -21.33 -2.96 3.15
N PRO A 233 -21.87 -2.13 2.24
CA PRO A 233 -22.40 -2.60 0.96
C PRO A 233 -21.39 -3.45 0.19
N ARG A 234 -21.89 -4.47 -0.51
CA ARG A 234 -21.09 -5.22 -1.49
C ARG A 234 -20.68 -4.31 -2.63
N PRO A 235 -19.55 -4.58 -3.29
CA PRO A 235 -19.16 -3.83 -4.47
C PRO A 235 -20.19 -3.98 -5.59
N GLN A 236 -20.40 -2.90 -6.33
CA GLN A 236 -21.33 -2.84 -7.45
C GLN A 236 -20.71 -2.10 -8.65
N GLY A 237 -21.18 -2.38 -9.84
CA GLY A 237 -20.74 -1.72 -11.07
C GLY A 237 -19.21 -1.73 -11.23
N ARG A 238 -18.58 -0.57 -11.35
CA ARG A 238 -17.12 -0.47 -11.53
C ARG A 238 -16.31 -1.07 -10.37
N GLN A 239 -16.84 -1.10 -9.17
CA GLN A 239 -16.16 -1.71 -8.02
C GLN A 239 -15.98 -3.23 -8.15
N THR A 240 -16.77 -3.90 -9.01
CA THR A 240 -16.63 -5.33 -9.31
C THR A 240 -15.63 -5.61 -10.42
N ARG A 241 -15.16 -4.57 -11.13
CA ARG A 241 -14.28 -4.69 -12.30
C ARG A 241 -12.80 -4.68 -11.89
N VAL A 242 -12.41 -5.72 -11.20
CA VAL A 242 -11.04 -5.85 -10.68
C VAL A 242 -10.68 -7.33 -10.47
N VAL A 243 -9.42 -7.66 -10.68
CA VAL A 243 -8.82 -8.93 -10.26
C VAL A 243 -7.86 -8.63 -9.10
N ILE A 244 -8.03 -9.33 -7.99
CA ILE A 244 -7.14 -9.25 -6.83
C ILE A 244 -6.40 -10.56 -6.70
N THR A 245 -5.06 -10.50 -6.67
CA THR A 245 -4.21 -11.67 -6.47
C THR A 245 -3.37 -11.48 -5.22
N GLU A 246 -3.43 -12.47 -4.33
CA GLU A 246 -2.74 -12.46 -3.04
C GLU A 246 -1.66 -13.53 -3.02
N TYR A 247 -0.46 -13.14 -2.56
CA TYR A 247 0.72 -13.99 -2.45
C TYR A 247 1.11 -14.08 -0.98
N GLU A 248 1.01 -15.27 -0.41
CA GLU A 248 1.39 -15.54 0.96
C GLU A 248 2.91 -15.54 1.10
N LEU A 249 3.42 -14.78 2.04
CA LEU A 249 4.83 -14.72 2.33
C LEU A 249 5.25 -15.85 3.28
N PRO A 250 6.50 -16.32 3.20
CA PRO A 250 6.94 -17.49 3.98
C PRO A 250 6.94 -17.26 5.50
N ARG A 251 6.85 -16.00 5.94
CA ARG A 251 6.86 -15.62 7.36
C ARG A 251 5.72 -14.65 7.65
N LEU A 252 4.62 -15.15 8.16
CA LEU A 252 3.44 -14.35 8.51
C LEU A 252 3.66 -13.38 9.68
N GLU A 253 4.67 -13.63 10.50
CA GLU A 253 5.00 -12.78 11.67
C GLU A 253 5.75 -11.50 11.29
N LEU A 254 6.21 -11.39 10.06
CA LEU A 254 6.90 -10.21 9.58
C LEU A 254 5.88 -9.15 9.16
N ALA A 255 5.81 -8.09 9.92
CA ALA A 255 5.08 -6.90 9.55
C ALA A 255 5.58 -6.36 8.20
N THR A 256 5.07 -6.89 7.09
CA THR A 256 5.47 -6.46 5.74
C THR A 256 5.15 -4.97 5.59
N HIS A 257 6.08 -4.19 5.05
CA HIS A 257 5.98 -2.75 5.15
C HIS A 257 6.07 -2.02 3.82
N ASP A 258 7.06 -2.29 3.00
CA ASP A 258 7.24 -1.63 1.71
C ASP A 258 7.36 -2.63 0.57
N VAL A 259 6.96 -2.21 -0.63
CA VAL A 259 6.94 -3.00 -1.86
C VAL A 259 7.44 -2.18 -3.04
N TRP A 260 8.17 -2.82 -3.97
CA TRP A 260 8.61 -2.19 -5.21
C TRP A 260 8.88 -3.24 -6.30
N GLY A 261 8.54 -2.93 -7.56
CA GLY A 261 8.82 -3.80 -8.70
C GLY A 261 10.18 -3.54 -9.36
N ASP A 262 10.80 -4.58 -9.92
CA ASP A 262 11.98 -4.46 -10.77
C ASP A 262 11.63 -4.54 -12.27
N SER A 263 12.61 -4.27 -13.14
CA SER A 263 12.40 -4.29 -14.60
C SER A 263 12.08 -5.67 -15.18
N LYS A 264 12.25 -6.75 -14.38
CA LYS A 264 11.97 -8.14 -14.76
C LYS A 264 10.60 -8.61 -14.28
N GLY A 265 9.84 -7.73 -13.62
CA GLY A 265 8.53 -8.02 -13.06
C GLY A 265 8.55 -8.79 -11.74
N ASN A 266 9.69 -8.90 -11.07
CA ASN A 266 9.71 -9.38 -9.69
C ASN A 266 9.29 -8.26 -8.74
N ILE A 267 8.75 -8.66 -7.59
CA ILE A 267 8.30 -7.75 -6.55
C ILE A 267 9.19 -7.88 -5.33
N TRP A 268 9.86 -6.80 -4.98
CA TRP A 268 10.70 -6.70 -3.81
C TRP A 268 9.89 -6.18 -2.63
N TYR A 269 10.15 -6.70 -1.43
CA TYR A 269 9.49 -6.26 -0.21
C TYR A 269 10.44 -6.18 0.98
N SER A 270 10.13 -5.31 1.92
CA SER A 270 10.83 -5.21 3.19
C SER A 270 9.87 -5.44 4.35
N PRO A 271 10.15 -6.40 5.23
CA PRO A 271 9.46 -6.48 6.51
C PRO A 271 9.93 -5.36 7.45
N HIS A 272 9.02 -4.84 8.27
CA HIS A 272 9.35 -3.81 9.24
C HIS A 272 10.17 -4.38 10.40
N ARG A 273 11.31 -3.74 10.69
CA ARG A 273 12.19 -4.11 11.81
C ARG A 273 12.79 -5.52 11.72
N SER A 274 12.91 -6.03 10.53
CA SER A 274 13.50 -7.34 10.24
C SER A 274 15.00 -7.22 9.90
N SER A 275 15.61 -8.38 9.64
CA SER A 275 16.97 -8.49 9.08
C SER A 275 16.96 -9.08 7.68
N TYR A 276 15.84 -9.03 7.00
CA TYR A 276 15.68 -9.62 5.68
C TYR A 276 14.96 -8.65 4.75
N ILE A 277 15.18 -8.82 3.46
CA ILE A 277 14.34 -8.38 2.35
C ILE A 277 13.97 -9.59 1.52
N GLY A 278 12.88 -9.50 0.77
CA GLY A 278 12.46 -10.60 -0.07
C GLY A 278 12.17 -10.16 -1.49
N ARG A 279 12.22 -11.12 -2.40
CA ARG A 279 11.85 -11.00 -3.81
C ARG A 279 10.83 -12.07 -4.15
N LEU A 280 9.66 -11.66 -4.59
CA LEU A 280 8.59 -12.52 -5.11
C LEU A 280 8.67 -12.60 -6.64
N ASP A 281 8.59 -13.78 -7.21
CA ASP A 281 8.21 -14.00 -8.62
C ASP A 281 6.69 -14.16 -8.71
N PRO A 282 5.94 -13.18 -9.24
CA PRO A 282 4.48 -13.23 -9.25
C PRO A 282 3.89 -14.33 -10.16
N ARG A 283 4.67 -14.89 -11.06
CA ARG A 283 4.20 -15.96 -11.97
C ARG A 283 4.10 -17.29 -11.23
N THR A 284 5.02 -17.53 -10.32
CA THR A 284 5.15 -18.82 -9.62
C THR A 284 4.75 -18.76 -8.15
N GLY A 285 4.70 -17.55 -7.57
CA GLY A 285 4.55 -17.34 -6.13
C GLY A 285 5.86 -17.63 -5.35
N ALA A 286 6.95 -17.93 -6.03
CA ALA A 286 8.21 -18.26 -5.37
C ALA A 286 8.84 -17.02 -4.73
N VAL A 287 9.24 -17.14 -3.48
CA VAL A 287 9.91 -16.09 -2.70
C VAL A 287 11.35 -16.48 -2.41
N LYS A 288 12.28 -15.56 -2.67
CA LYS A 288 13.66 -15.65 -2.21
C LYS A 288 13.95 -14.53 -1.23
N GLU A 289 14.42 -14.89 -0.04
CA GLU A 289 14.81 -13.92 1.00
C GLU A 289 16.33 -13.73 1.04
N TYR A 290 16.76 -12.50 1.35
CA TYR A 290 18.15 -12.11 1.48
C TYR A 290 18.38 -11.48 2.85
N ARG A 291 19.38 -11.97 3.57
CA ARG A 291 19.72 -11.46 4.89
C ARG A 291 20.53 -10.17 4.76
N VAL A 292 19.98 -9.08 5.31
CA VAL A 292 20.71 -7.81 5.43
C VAL A 292 21.80 -7.97 6.49
N PRO A 293 23.08 -7.70 6.19
CA PRO A 293 24.16 -7.86 7.15
C PRO A 293 23.94 -7.03 8.43
N ALA A 294 24.36 -7.53 9.57
CA ALA A 294 24.36 -6.75 10.82
C ALA A 294 25.29 -5.53 10.68
N VAL A 295 24.96 -4.46 11.40
CA VAL A 295 25.75 -3.22 11.36
C VAL A 295 27.02 -3.37 12.18
N ASP A 296 26.86 -3.86 13.41
CA ASP A 296 27.91 -4.18 14.38
C ASP A 296 27.48 -5.39 15.20
N ALA A 297 28.38 -5.98 15.97
CA ALA A 297 28.04 -7.13 16.82
C ALA A 297 26.88 -6.77 17.76
N GLY A 298 25.75 -7.49 17.62
CA GLY A 298 24.56 -7.31 18.43
C GLY A 298 23.58 -6.24 17.97
N VAL A 299 23.85 -5.51 16.89
CA VAL A 299 22.92 -4.52 16.33
C VAL A 299 22.28 -5.07 15.07
N LEU A 300 20.96 -5.34 15.14
CA LEU A 300 20.17 -5.76 13.99
C LEU A 300 19.89 -4.55 13.08
N PRO A 301 19.78 -4.76 11.75
CA PRO A 301 19.50 -3.66 10.82
C PRO A 301 18.12 -3.02 11.05
N GLY A 302 17.09 -3.83 11.21
CA GLY A 302 15.71 -3.37 11.32
C GLY A 302 15.23 -2.73 10.03
N THR A 303 15.05 -3.54 8.98
CA THR A 303 14.58 -3.08 7.66
C THR A 303 13.30 -2.26 7.74
N HIS A 304 13.13 -1.32 6.81
CA HIS A 304 11.94 -0.46 6.75
C HIS A 304 11.58 -0.11 5.31
N TRP A 305 12.18 0.90 4.71
CA TRP A 305 11.92 1.34 3.33
C TRP A 305 12.63 0.44 2.32
N ILE A 306 11.99 0.24 1.16
CA ILE A 306 12.58 -0.40 -0.02
C ILE A 306 12.23 0.40 -1.27
N TYR A 307 13.15 0.46 -2.22
CA TYR A 307 13.02 1.10 -3.51
C TYR A 307 13.91 0.38 -4.53
N VAL A 308 13.45 0.23 -5.76
CA VAL A 308 14.27 -0.32 -6.85
C VAL A 308 14.51 0.77 -7.88
N ASP A 309 15.79 1.05 -8.15
CA ASP A 309 16.14 2.08 -9.12
C ASP A 309 16.13 1.57 -10.57
N LYS A 310 16.33 2.48 -11.53
CA LYS A 310 16.33 2.20 -12.97
C LYS A 310 17.38 1.17 -13.43
N ASN A 311 18.34 0.82 -12.60
CA ASN A 311 19.37 -0.19 -12.85
C ASN A 311 19.09 -1.50 -12.15
N ASP A 312 17.91 -1.69 -11.59
CA ASP A 312 17.50 -2.81 -10.75
C ASP A 312 18.30 -2.94 -9.44
N ILE A 313 18.94 -1.88 -8.97
CA ILE A 313 19.56 -1.85 -7.66
C ILE A 313 18.49 -1.61 -6.60
N VAL A 314 18.46 -2.47 -5.60
CA VAL A 314 17.52 -2.36 -4.48
C VAL A 314 18.13 -1.51 -3.38
N TRP A 315 17.40 -0.48 -2.99
CA TRP A 315 17.76 0.43 -1.90
C TRP A 315 16.86 0.19 -0.70
N GLY A 316 17.40 0.36 0.49
CA GLY A 316 16.60 0.28 1.69
C GLY A 316 17.18 1.03 2.87
N SER A 317 16.34 1.23 3.88
CA SER A 317 16.70 1.89 5.11
C SER A 317 16.63 0.96 6.32
N GLU A 318 17.28 1.39 7.40
CA GLU A 318 17.39 0.66 8.66
C GLU A 318 16.84 1.49 9.82
N ASN A 319 16.02 0.86 10.66
CA ASN A 319 15.46 1.55 11.82
C ASN A 319 16.49 1.78 12.94
N TRP A 320 17.52 0.91 13.02
CA TRP A 320 18.44 0.89 14.18
C TRP A 320 19.83 1.43 13.87
N ALA A 321 20.23 1.39 12.61
CA ALA A 321 21.62 1.59 12.24
C ALA A 321 21.92 2.99 11.66
N HIS A 322 20.97 3.89 11.60
CA HIS A 322 21.14 5.23 11.01
C HIS A 322 21.85 5.20 9.66
N SER A 323 21.50 4.21 8.82
CA SER A 323 22.10 3.99 7.52
C SER A 323 21.05 3.60 6.50
N ILE A 324 21.44 3.72 5.25
CA ILE A 324 20.80 3.06 4.13
C ILE A 324 21.73 1.99 3.59
N TRP A 325 21.17 1.06 2.87
CA TRP A 325 21.94 0.09 2.11
C TRP A 325 21.45 0.04 0.67
N ARG A 326 22.33 -0.40 -0.20
CA ARG A 326 22.01 -0.82 -1.57
C ARG A 326 22.36 -2.30 -1.72
N PHE A 327 21.55 -3.02 -2.45
CA PHE A 327 21.72 -4.42 -2.77
C PHE A 327 21.73 -4.58 -4.29
N ASP A 328 22.75 -5.24 -4.82
CA ASP A 328 22.82 -5.61 -6.23
C ASP A 328 22.31 -7.03 -6.43
N PRO A 329 21.14 -7.25 -7.07
CA PRO A 329 20.59 -8.59 -7.27
C PRO A 329 21.41 -9.50 -8.18
N LYS A 330 22.39 -8.97 -8.93
CA LYS A 330 23.27 -9.75 -9.81
C LYS A 330 24.42 -10.39 -9.05
N THR A 331 24.99 -9.68 -8.09
CA THR A 331 26.11 -10.15 -7.27
C THR A 331 25.65 -10.62 -5.90
N GLU A 332 24.42 -10.31 -5.51
CA GLU A 332 23.84 -10.53 -4.19
C GLU A 332 24.63 -9.84 -3.05
N GLU A 333 25.30 -8.72 -3.38
CA GLU A 333 26.11 -7.97 -2.42
C GLU A 333 25.36 -6.77 -1.84
N PHE A 334 25.45 -6.60 -0.54
CA PHE A 334 25.01 -5.41 0.17
C PHE A 334 26.16 -4.42 0.36
N ARG A 335 25.87 -3.13 0.12
CA ARG A 335 26.76 -2.00 0.48
C ARG A 335 25.98 -1.03 1.35
N ARG A 336 26.49 -0.74 2.54
CA ARG A 336 25.89 0.18 3.49
C ARG A 336 26.54 1.55 3.41
N VAL A 337 25.72 2.59 3.49
CA VAL A 337 26.16 3.99 3.58
C VAL A 337 25.69 4.55 4.91
N ARG A 338 26.65 4.93 5.76
CA ARG A 338 26.37 5.66 7.00
C ARG A 338 26.27 7.15 6.70
N TRP A 339 25.36 7.82 7.36
CA TRP A 339 25.11 9.22 7.11
C TRP A 339 25.89 10.11 8.07
N ASN A 340 26.62 11.05 7.52
CA ASN A 340 27.28 12.12 8.26
C ASN A 340 26.28 13.24 8.59
N VAL A 341 25.31 12.97 9.43
CA VAL A 341 24.38 14.01 9.91
C VAL A 341 24.58 14.21 11.40
N PRO A 342 24.72 15.48 11.84
CA PRO A 342 24.76 15.81 13.25
C PRO A 342 23.34 15.70 13.82
N GLU A 343 22.89 14.50 14.13
CA GLU A 343 21.60 14.25 14.76
C GLU A 343 21.79 13.47 16.06
N PRO A 344 20.91 13.70 17.05
CA PRO A 344 20.96 12.89 18.26
C PRO A 344 20.74 11.42 17.88
N VAL A 345 21.67 10.59 18.30
CA VAL A 345 21.82 9.16 17.95
C VAL A 345 20.58 8.31 18.32
N ASN A 346 19.66 8.88 19.10
CA ASN A 346 18.51 8.18 19.67
C ASN A 346 17.20 8.27 18.85
N SER A 347 17.25 8.82 17.65
CA SER A 347 16.05 8.90 16.81
C SER A 347 16.05 7.76 15.80
N PRO A 348 15.11 6.82 15.87
CA PRO A 348 15.00 5.76 14.87
C PRO A 348 14.87 6.39 13.48
N MET A 349 15.72 5.96 12.56
CA MET A 349 15.75 6.45 11.16
C MET A 349 14.66 5.84 10.30
N GLY A 350 13.64 5.24 10.90
CA GLY A 350 12.50 4.72 10.20
C GLY A 350 11.74 5.81 9.45
N GLY A 351 11.67 5.68 8.16
CA GLY A 351 10.96 6.53 7.23
C GLY A 351 11.34 6.15 5.83
N ASN A 352 10.54 6.52 4.84
CA ASN A 352 10.98 6.39 3.48
C ASN A 352 11.81 7.61 3.07
N TYR A 353 12.60 7.41 2.04
CA TYR A 353 13.46 8.40 1.43
C TYR A 353 13.05 8.53 -0.03
N ALA A 354 13.32 9.67 -0.63
CA ALA A 354 13.16 9.86 -2.06
C ALA A 354 14.52 9.85 -2.74
N LEU A 355 14.65 9.06 -3.80
CA LEU A 355 15.80 9.09 -4.68
C LEU A 355 15.44 9.95 -5.89
N ASP A 356 16.20 11.03 -6.14
CA ASP A 356 15.96 11.88 -7.29
C ASP A 356 16.52 11.26 -8.59
N PRO A 357 16.18 11.79 -9.79
CA PRO A 357 16.69 11.27 -11.06
C PRO A 357 18.21 11.29 -11.20
N GLU A 358 18.90 12.16 -10.45
CA GLU A 358 20.36 12.28 -10.41
C GLU A 358 21.01 11.26 -9.46
N GLY A 359 20.21 10.55 -8.64
CA GLY A 359 20.66 9.55 -7.69
C GLY A 359 21.05 10.11 -6.31
N PHE A 360 20.52 11.28 -5.93
CA PHE A 360 20.64 11.81 -4.58
C PHE A 360 19.40 11.48 -3.75
N ILE A 361 19.62 11.35 -2.46
CA ILE A 361 18.54 11.12 -1.50
C ILE A 361 18.05 12.44 -0.94
N TRP A 362 16.73 12.57 -0.88
CA TRP A 362 16.06 13.69 -0.25
C TRP A 362 15.27 13.23 0.97
N ARG A 363 15.32 14.03 2.03
CA ARG A 363 14.53 13.84 3.25
C ARG A 363 14.31 15.17 3.96
N ALA A 364 13.29 15.20 4.82
CA ALA A 364 13.13 16.30 5.76
C ALA A 364 13.26 15.80 7.20
N ARG A 365 14.27 16.27 7.92
CA ARG A 365 14.54 15.93 9.32
C ARG A 365 15.46 16.96 9.98
N GLY A 366 15.46 17.02 11.35
CA GLY A 366 16.32 17.96 12.05
C GLY A 366 16.04 19.41 11.68
N LYS A 367 14.76 19.76 11.47
CA LYS A 367 14.29 21.08 11.04
C LYS A 367 14.86 21.53 9.69
N ALA A 368 15.09 20.59 8.77
CA ALA A 368 15.50 20.93 7.40
C ALA A 368 15.08 19.86 6.39
N VAL A 369 14.83 20.29 5.15
CA VAL A 369 14.87 19.44 3.96
C VAL A 369 16.32 19.36 3.50
N ALA A 370 16.84 18.16 3.25
CA ALA A 370 18.22 17.94 2.88
C ALA A 370 18.36 17.07 1.63
N LYS A 371 19.28 17.47 0.75
CA LYS A 371 19.82 16.65 -0.35
C LYS A 371 21.10 15.96 0.13
N ILE A 372 21.19 14.66 -0.05
CA ILE A 372 22.26 13.83 0.51
C ILE A 372 22.83 12.94 -0.58
N GLY A 373 24.14 12.84 -0.63
CA GLY A 373 24.84 11.91 -1.51
C GLY A 373 24.49 10.47 -1.14
N ALA A 374 23.79 9.74 -2.03
CA ALA A 374 23.31 8.40 -1.74
C ALA A 374 24.44 7.39 -1.46
N LEU A 375 25.63 7.61 -2.04
CA LEU A 375 26.78 6.73 -1.86
C LEU A 375 27.80 7.23 -0.83
N THR A 376 27.78 8.52 -0.48
CA THR A 376 28.75 9.14 0.46
C THR A 376 28.15 9.44 1.82
N GLY A 377 26.83 9.64 1.88
CA GLY A 377 26.15 10.09 3.10
C GLY A 377 26.33 11.59 3.42
N ASP A 378 27.00 12.34 2.54
CA ASP A 378 27.26 13.76 2.78
C ASP A 378 26.05 14.62 2.46
N THR A 379 25.79 15.60 3.31
CA THR A 379 24.77 16.61 3.04
C THR A 379 25.25 17.61 2.00
N ILE A 380 24.56 17.68 0.87
CA ILE A 380 24.91 18.56 -0.27
C ILE A 380 24.19 19.91 -0.16
N LEU A 381 22.87 19.86 0.12
CA LEU A 381 22.04 21.05 0.28
C LEU A 381 21.15 20.90 1.50
N ARG A 382 20.77 22.05 2.08
CA ARG A 382 19.89 22.08 3.25
C ARG A 382 18.98 23.32 3.22
N PHE A 383 17.68 23.10 3.31
CA PHE A 383 16.66 24.14 3.41
C PHE A 383 15.99 24.10 4.79
N PRO A 384 16.04 25.19 5.57
CA PRO A 384 15.49 25.16 6.93
C PRO A 384 13.97 25.09 6.93
N LEU A 385 13.42 24.31 7.86
CA LEU A 385 12.01 24.29 8.21
C LEU A 385 11.74 25.30 9.33
N LYS A 386 10.65 26.04 9.21
CA LYS A 386 10.24 27.06 10.19
C LYS A 386 9.28 26.48 11.23
N LYS A 387 8.41 25.55 10.79
CA LYS A 387 7.30 25.05 11.58
C LYS A 387 7.44 23.60 11.99
N PHE A 388 7.67 22.70 11.04
CA PHE A 388 7.80 21.28 11.31
C PHE A 388 9.25 20.89 11.63
N THR A 389 9.43 19.73 12.26
CA THR A 389 10.76 19.18 12.54
C THR A 389 11.26 18.22 11.48
N GLY A 390 10.39 17.84 10.55
CA GLY A 390 10.65 16.92 9.47
C GLY A 390 9.38 16.26 8.95
N THR A 391 9.55 15.26 8.08
CA THR A 391 8.48 14.44 7.51
C THR A 391 8.65 12.98 7.90
N TYR A 392 7.56 12.23 7.85
CA TYR A 392 7.62 10.78 7.95
C TYR A 392 7.90 10.16 6.57
N GLY A 393 7.12 10.53 5.57
CA GLY A 393 7.35 10.17 4.18
C GLY A 393 8.19 11.19 3.44
N SER A 394 8.79 10.78 2.33
CA SER A 394 9.53 11.63 1.41
C SER A 394 9.26 11.20 -0.03
N ALA A 395 8.97 12.17 -0.89
CA ALA A 395 8.84 12.00 -2.32
C ALA A 395 9.59 13.11 -3.06
N VAL A 396 10.00 12.85 -4.30
CA VAL A 396 10.55 13.85 -5.21
C VAL A 396 9.79 13.77 -6.52
N SER A 397 9.41 14.92 -7.06
CA SER A 397 8.74 14.97 -8.37
C SER A 397 9.61 14.36 -9.47
N ARG A 398 8.98 13.86 -10.54
CA ARG A 398 9.68 13.14 -11.62
C ARG A 398 10.79 13.95 -12.29
N ASP A 399 10.67 15.27 -12.31
CA ASP A 399 11.68 16.21 -12.80
C ASP A 399 12.72 16.61 -11.75
N GLY A 400 12.63 16.09 -10.53
CA GLY A 400 13.52 16.41 -9.42
C GLY A 400 13.30 17.79 -8.80
N ARG A 401 12.31 18.57 -9.27
CA ARG A 401 12.13 19.96 -8.87
C ARG A 401 11.51 20.15 -7.50
N TYR A 402 10.58 19.28 -7.09
CA TYR A 402 9.90 19.42 -5.83
C TYR A 402 10.17 18.23 -4.91
N PHE A 403 10.45 18.54 -3.64
CA PHE A 403 10.40 17.58 -2.53
C PHE A 403 9.05 17.69 -1.85
N GLY A 404 8.45 16.56 -1.44
CA GLY A 404 7.21 16.50 -0.67
C GLY A 404 7.28 15.47 0.44
N GLY A 405 6.58 15.73 1.55
CA GLY A 405 6.47 14.77 2.63
C GLY A 405 5.37 15.10 3.63
N GLY A 406 4.68 14.08 4.14
CA GLY A 406 3.73 14.22 5.23
C GLY A 406 4.44 14.53 6.55
N ALA A 407 4.03 15.58 7.25
CA ALA A 407 4.65 16.00 8.50
C ALA A 407 4.21 15.15 9.69
N TRP A 408 3.57 13.99 9.37
CA TRP A 408 3.15 13.09 10.41
C TRP A 408 4.28 12.87 11.43
N PRO A 409 3.87 12.87 12.66
CA PRO A 409 2.61 12.82 13.32
C PRO A 409 2.00 14.22 13.53
N ARG A 410 2.46 15.30 12.92
CA ARG A 410 1.80 16.60 12.87
C ARG A 410 0.77 16.62 11.75
N ASP A 411 -0.13 17.58 11.80
CA ASP A 411 -1.20 17.77 10.84
C ASP A 411 -0.74 18.79 9.78
N GLY A 412 -0.05 18.30 8.76
CA GLY A 412 0.44 19.15 7.69
C GLY A 412 1.38 18.42 6.73
N VAL A 413 1.84 19.13 5.73
CA VAL A 413 2.84 18.66 4.77
C VAL A 413 4.01 19.62 4.68
N VAL A 414 5.14 19.11 4.24
CA VAL A 414 6.31 19.90 3.83
C VAL A 414 6.46 19.73 2.33
N VAL A 415 6.51 20.83 1.60
CA VAL A 415 6.85 20.84 0.18
C VAL A 415 7.96 21.87 -0.03
N ALA A 416 9.00 21.51 -0.77
CA ALA A 416 10.12 22.39 -1.07
C ALA A 416 10.42 22.42 -2.58
N ASP A 417 10.64 23.60 -3.12
CA ASP A 417 11.25 23.77 -4.45
C ASP A 417 12.76 23.56 -4.29
N THR A 418 13.28 22.51 -4.89
CA THR A 418 14.69 22.09 -4.74
C THR A 418 15.67 23.02 -5.45
N GLN A 419 15.20 23.84 -6.39
CA GLN A 419 16.01 24.79 -7.13
C GLN A 419 16.10 26.15 -6.43
N THR A 420 14.97 26.65 -5.92
CA THR A 420 14.91 27.96 -5.26
C THR A 420 15.13 27.89 -3.77
N GLY A 421 14.91 26.74 -3.16
CA GLY A 421 14.93 26.57 -1.70
C GLY A 421 13.67 27.11 -1.00
N GLU A 422 12.63 27.51 -1.73
CA GLU A 422 11.36 27.93 -1.14
C GLU A 422 10.68 26.72 -0.48
N VAL A 423 10.27 26.86 0.78
CA VAL A 423 9.64 25.79 1.56
C VAL A 423 8.26 26.20 2.02
N PHE A 424 7.29 25.31 1.78
CA PHE A 424 5.89 25.43 2.20
C PHE A 424 5.61 24.43 3.31
N GLU A 425 4.97 24.90 4.38
CA GLU A 425 4.63 24.12 5.55
C GLU A 425 3.15 24.33 5.99
N PRO A 426 2.17 24.09 5.08
CA PRO A 426 0.77 24.29 5.43
C PRO A 426 0.26 23.23 6.40
N ASP A 427 -0.67 23.65 7.29
CA ASP A 427 -1.47 22.73 8.09
C ASP A 427 -2.61 22.15 7.28
N CYS A 428 -3.00 20.95 7.58
CA CYS A 428 -4.29 20.38 7.27
C CYS A 428 -5.21 20.40 8.51
N SER A 429 -6.45 19.97 8.35
CA SER A 429 -7.40 19.90 9.46
C SER A 429 -6.88 19.00 10.60
N ALA A 430 -7.41 19.24 11.80
CA ALA A 430 -7.01 18.50 12.98
C ALA A 430 -7.18 16.98 12.78
N ASN A 431 -6.12 16.22 13.11
CA ASN A 431 -6.02 14.78 12.96
C ASN A 431 -5.97 14.25 11.50
N CYS A 432 -5.72 15.08 10.51
CA CYS A 432 -5.50 14.62 9.13
C CYS A 432 -4.32 13.64 9.03
N GLY A 433 -3.22 13.93 9.74
CA GLY A 433 -2.05 13.07 9.91
C GLY A 433 -1.44 12.52 8.62
N PRO A 434 -1.08 13.35 7.61
CA PRO A 434 -0.52 12.87 6.36
C PRO A 434 0.80 12.16 6.61
N ALA A 435 0.97 10.95 6.05
CA ALA A 435 2.13 10.12 6.33
C ALA A 435 3.05 10.00 5.09
N ARG A 436 2.67 9.18 4.11
CA ARG A 436 3.45 8.98 2.88
C ARG A 436 2.66 9.39 1.65
N GLY A 437 3.36 9.74 0.60
CA GLY A 437 2.73 10.19 -0.62
C GLY A 437 3.68 10.32 -1.79
N GLU A 438 3.15 10.80 -2.92
CA GLU A 438 3.81 10.90 -4.19
C GLU A 438 3.37 12.17 -4.93
N PHE A 439 4.10 12.54 -5.97
CA PHE A 439 3.73 13.60 -6.90
C PHE A 439 2.94 13.05 -8.08
N ASP A 440 1.81 13.71 -8.40
CA ASP A 440 1.07 13.39 -9.60
C ASP A 440 1.81 13.89 -10.87
N PRO A 441 1.40 13.47 -12.09
CA PRO A 441 2.00 13.95 -13.33
C PRO A 441 1.93 15.47 -13.54
N GLN A 442 1.06 16.17 -12.81
CA GLN A 442 0.91 17.63 -12.82
C GLN A 442 1.82 18.32 -11.81
N GLY A 443 2.59 17.55 -11.03
CA GLY A 443 3.52 18.05 -10.02
C GLY A 443 2.87 18.40 -8.67
N ASN A 444 1.61 18.05 -8.42
CA ASN A 444 1.00 18.22 -7.11
C ASN A 444 1.41 17.08 -6.17
N TYR A 445 1.66 17.40 -4.91
CA TYR A 445 1.96 16.39 -3.90
C TYR A 445 0.68 15.85 -3.27
N TRP A 446 0.54 14.53 -3.26
CA TRP A 446 -0.55 13.82 -2.60
C TRP A 446 -0.03 12.99 -1.43
N SER A 447 -0.83 12.85 -0.38
CA SER A 447 -0.49 12.02 0.78
C SER A 447 -1.72 11.32 1.35
N GLY A 448 -1.53 10.09 1.79
CA GLY A 448 -2.51 9.38 2.59
C GLY A 448 -2.55 9.93 4.02
N GLY A 449 -3.75 10.33 4.46
CA GLY A 449 -3.99 10.89 5.78
C GLY A 449 -4.56 9.86 6.75
N ARG A 450 -3.95 9.71 7.90
CA ARG A 450 -4.38 8.76 8.93
C ARG A 450 -5.71 9.12 9.60
N GLY A 451 -6.15 10.35 9.43
CA GLY A 451 -7.47 10.81 9.87
C GLY A 451 -8.61 10.48 8.93
N GLY A 452 -8.38 9.65 7.91
CA GLY A 452 -9.42 9.23 6.97
C GLY A 452 -9.65 10.23 5.84
N MET A 453 -8.57 10.77 5.24
CA MET A 453 -8.67 11.67 4.10
C MET A 453 -7.44 11.61 3.20
N LEU A 454 -7.62 11.90 1.92
CA LEU A 454 -6.55 12.25 1.02
C LEU A 454 -6.21 13.73 1.20
N VAL A 455 -4.90 14.03 1.19
CA VAL A 455 -4.40 15.41 1.29
C VAL A 455 -3.63 15.72 0.02
N LYS A 456 -3.98 16.81 -0.66
CA LYS A 456 -3.29 17.33 -1.86
C LYS A 456 -2.67 18.68 -1.58
N PHE A 457 -1.40 18.86 -1.87
CA PHE A 457 -0.80 20.18 -2.01
C PHE A 457 -0.73 20.56 -3.50
N ASP A 458 -1.52 21.54 -3.89
CA ASP A 458 -1.54 22.09 -5.25
C ASP A 458 -0.38 23.08 -5.41
N ILE A 459 0.60 22.71 -6.23
CA ILE A 459 1.84 23.48 -6.41
C ILE A 459 1.54 24.86 -7.01
N ALA A 460 0.64 24.94 -7.99
CA ALA A 460 0.32 26.19 -8.67
C ALA A 460 -0.43 27.17 -7.76
N LYS A 461 -1.32 26.65 -6.92
CA LYS A 461 -2.13 27.45 -5.97
C LYS A 461 -1.43 27.64 -4.63
N LYS A 462 -0.34 26.92 -4.36
CA LYS A 462 0.38 26.90 -3.07
C LYS A 462 -0.56 26.64 -1.88
N ARG A 463 -1.51 25.70 -2.05
CA ARG A 463 -2.60 25.45 -1.11
C ARG A 463 -2.89 23.97 -0.93
N LEU A 464 -3.29 23.57 0.30
CA LEU A 464 -3.83 22.26 0.61
C LEU A 464 -5.31 22.13 0.24
N PHE A 465 -5.65 20.93 -0.21
CA PHE A 465 -7.01 20.42 -0.39
C PHE A 465 -7.11 19.09 0.34
N GLU A 466 -8.27 18.82 0.90
CA GLU A 466 -8.55 17.62 1.68
C GLU A 466 -9.80 16.93 1.12
N TYR A 467 -9.72 15.61 0.94
CA TYR A 467 -10.80 14.80 0.38
C TYR A 467 -11.11 13.67 1.37
N PRO A 468 -12.23 13.77 2.12
CA PRO A 468 -12.65 12.73 3.07
C PRO A 468 -12.89 11.39 2.39
N LEU A 469 -12.51 10.29 3.07
CA LEU A 469 -12.80 8.94 2.60
C LEU A 469 -14.29 8.62 2.69
N PRO A 470 -14.84 7.87 1.73
CA PRO A 470 -16.24 7.46 1.76
C PRO A 470 -16.54 6.49 2.90
N THR A 471 -15.63 5.56 3.18
CA THR A 471 -15.82 4.55 4.24
C THR A 471 -15.48 5.13 5.62
N PRO A 472 -16.44 5.12 6.57
CA PRO A 472 -16.22 5.64 7.91
C PRO A 472 -15.12 4.89 8.67
N TYR A 473 -14.36 5.59 9.49
CA TYR A 473 -13.27 5.06 10.31
C TYR A 473 -12.11 4.41 9.54
N ALA A 474 -12.10 4.51 8.23
CA ALA A 474 -10.94 4.17 7.41
C ALA A 474 -9.78 5.12 7.69
N SER A 475 -8.57 4.67 7.49
CA SER A 475 -7.38 5.52 7.52
C SER A 475 -6.45 5.12 6.37
N MET A 476 -5.52 5.99 6.00
CA MET A 476 -4.55 5.71 4.94
C MET A 476 -3.13 5.86 5.44
N TYR A 477 -2.21 5.12 4.83
CA TYR A 477 -0.79 5.22 5.13
C TYR A 477 -0.02 5.91 4.01
N SER A 478 -0.23 5.47 2.78
CA SER A 478 0.40 5.98 1.57
C SER A 478 -0.66 6.33 0.54
N ALA A 479 -0.37 7.30 -0.30
CA ALA A 479 -1.14 7.60 -1.50
C ALA A 479 -0.18 7.80 -2.67
N GLN A 480 -0.41 7.06 -3.75
CA GLN A 480 0.43 7.05 -4.94
C GLN A 480 -0.35 7.52 -6.16
N ALA A 481 0.30 8.28 -7.03
CA ALA A 481 -0.31 8.75 -8.28
C ALA A 481 0.13 7.87 -9.45
N ASP A 482 -0.82 7.42 -10.26
CA ASP A 482 -0.51 6.68 -11.48
C ASP A 482 -0.15 7.61 -12.66
N LYS A 483 0.18 7.00 -13.81
CA LYS A 483 0.51 7.73 -15.05
C LYS A 483 -0.63 8.63 -15.57
N ASN A 484 -1.88 8.34 -15.20
CA ASN A 484 -3.08 9.07 -15.62
C ASN A 484 -3.45 10.19 -14.64
N GLY A 485 -2.77 10.24 -13.49
CA GLY A 485 -3.01 11.18 -12.41
C GLY A 485 -4.16 10.75 -11.49
N GLU A 486 -4.57 9.49 -11.53
CA GLU A 486 -5.48 8.93 -10.52
C GLU A 486 -4.69 8.53 -9.27
N ILE A 487 -5.31 8.63 -8.12
CA ILE A 487 -4.66 8.40 -6.82
C ILE A 487 -5.13 7.08 -6.25
N TRP A 488 -4.15 6.28 -5.83
CA TRP A 488 -4.36 4.95 -5.28
C TRP A 488 -3.88 4.89 -3.83
N ALA A 489 -4.68 4.29 -2.96
CA ALA A 489 -4.37 4.16 -1.54
C ALA A 489 -5.10 2.99 -0.90
N GLY A 490 -4.46 2.32 0.05
CA GLY A 490 -5.12 1.34 0.90
C GLY A 490 -5.93 2.02 2.00
N GLU A 491 -7.15 1.53 2.23
CA GLU A 491 -8.01 1.96 3.32
C GLU A 491 -7.86 1.04 4.53
N MET A 492 -6.81 1.29 5.31
CA MET A 492 -6.57 0.53 6.55
C MET A 492 -7.82 0.46 7.41
N HIS A 493 -8.06 -0.69 8.01
CA HIS A 493 -9.20 -1.01 8.88
C HIS A 493 -10.57 -1.09 8.18
N ALA A 494 -10.67 -0.75 6.89
CA ALA A 494 -11.89 -0.82 6.12
C ALA A 494 -11.96 -2.03 5.18
N GLY A 495 -10.83 -2.73 4.96
CA GLY A 495 -10.74 -3.85 4.03
C GLY A 495 -11.11 -3.44 2.61
N ARG A 496 -10.62 -2.28 2.19
CA ARG A 496 -10.86 -1.68 0.88
C ARG A 496 -9.59 -1.06 0.31
N TYR A 497 -9.56 -0.93 -1.00
CA TYR A 497 -8.51 -0.23 -1.71
C TYR A 497 -9.12 0.85 -2.60
N LEU A 498 -8.61 2.07 -2.45
CA LEU A 498 -9.17 3.27 -3.07
C LEU A 498 -8.51 3.57 -4.41
N ARG A 499 -9.32 3.95 -5.40
CA ARG A 499 -8.94 4.67 -6.62
C ARG A 499 -9.72 5.96 -6.69
N PHE A 500 -9.04 7.10 -6.68
CA PHE A 500 -9.63 8.42 -6.69
C PHE A 500 -9.26 9.17 -7.97
N ASN A 501 -10.25 9.71 -8.67
CA ASN A 501 -10.03 10.56 -9.84
C ASN A 501 -10.08 12.04 -9.44
N PRO A 502 -8.94 12.77 -9.43
CA PRO A 502 -8.92 14.18 -9.00
C PRO A 502 -9.67 15.15 -9.91
N LYS A 503 -9.96 14.76 -11.15
CA LYS A 503 -10.69 15.62 -12.12
C LYS A 503 -12.19 15.62 -11.88
N THR A 504 -12.73 14.47 -11.47
CA THR A 504 -14.15 14.27 -11.22
C THR A 504 -14.50 14.21 -9.74
N GLU A 505 -13.49 14.12 -8.89
CA GLU A 505 -13.58 13.90 -7.44
C GLU A 505 -14.38 12.64 -7.08
N GLN A 506 -14.33 11.63 -7.96
CA GLN A 506 -15.03 10.36 -7.75
C GLN A 506 -14.10 9.29 -7.20
N TYR A 507 -14.66 8.49 -6.31
CA TYR A 507 -14.01 7.35 -5.68
C TYR A 507 -14.50 6.04 -6.26
N ILE A 508 -13.60 5.07 -6.40
CA ILE A 508 -13.91 3.65 -6.57
C ILE A 508 -13.22 2.93 -5.41
N GLU A 509 -13.99 2.22 -4.59
CA GLU A 509 -13.47 1.42 -3.48
C GLU A 509 -13.58 -0.06 -3.86
N TYR A 510 -12.45 -0.71 -4.09
CA TYR A 510 -12.37 -2.15 -4.30
C TYR A 510 -12.38 -2.87 -2.95
N VAL A 511 -13.38 -3.69 -2.69
CA VAL A 511 -13.48 -4.44 -1.43
C VAL A 511 -12.48 -5.60 -1.45
N LEU A 512 -11.61 -5.68 -0.44
CA LEU A 512 -10.57 -6.69 -0.36
C LEU A 512 -11.09 -8.02 0.19
N PRO A 513 -10.53 -9.16 -0.25
CA PRO A 513 -10.91 -10.48 0.27
C PRO A 513 -10.53 -10.65 1.75
N GLU A 514 -9.45 -10.01 2.20
CA GLU A 514 -9.06 -10.02 3.61
C GLU A 514 -9.63 -8.80 4.35
N PRO A 515 -10.38 -9.01 5.47
CA PRO A 515 -11.01 -7.92 6.21
C PRO A 515 -10.07 -7.19 7.17
N TYR A 516 -8.88 -7.72 7.42
CA TYR A 516 -7.97 -7.23 8.46
C TYR A 516 -6.86 -6.33 7.94
N GLY A 517 -6.87 -6.00 6.65
CA GLY A 517 -5.81 -5.31 5.96
C GLY A 517 -5.30 -4.07 6.68
N ILE A 518 -3.98 -4.01 6.86
CA ILE A 518 -3.23 -2.82 7.22
C ILE A 518 -2.28 -2.55 6.08
N ASP A 519 -2.84 -1.96 5.05
CA ASP A 519 -2.13 -1.63 3.84
C ASP A 519 -1.07 -0.58 4.14
N ARG A 520 0.17 -0.85 3.72
CA ARG A 520 1.31 0.04 3.97
C ARG A 520 1.70 0.77 2.70
N GLU A 521 2.87 0.48 2.17
CA GLU A 521 3.33 1.14 0.95
C GLU A 521 2.68 0.53 -0.28
N THR A 522 2.46 1.39 -1.25
CA THR A 522 1.93 1.08 -2.57
C THR A 522 2.99 1.30 -3.63
N TRP A 523 3.10 0.41 -4.58
CA TRP A 523 3.83 0.62 -5.82
C TRP A 523 2.90 0.40 -7.02
N ILE A 524 2.97 1.31 -8.00
CA ILE A 524 2.15 1.26 -9.19
C ILE A 524 3.01 0.91 -10.40
N ASP A 525 2.72 -0.21 -11.03
CA ASP A 525 3.29 -0.56 -12.32
C ASP A 525 2.59 0.24 -13.43
N ASN A 526 3.20 1.35 -13.78
CA ASN A 526 2.74 2.25 -14.83
C ASN A 526 3.05 1.74 -16.25
N SER A 527 3.72 0.59 -16.40
CA SER A 527 3.99 -0.02 -17.71
C SER A 527 2.78 -0.75 -18.29
N THR A 528 1.82 -1.14 -17.44
CA THR A 528 0.57 -1.80 -17.85
C THR A 528 -0.54 -0.82 -18.16
N ASP A 529 -1.57 -1.26 -18.88
CA ASP A 529 -2.77 -0.48 -19.19
C ASP A 529 -4.01 -1.40 -19.20
N PRO A 530 -4.94 -1.26 -18.23
CA PRO A 530 -4.85 -0.40 -17.04
C PRO A 530 -3.62 -0.65 -16.17
N VAL A 531 -3.29 0.32 -15.31
CA VAL A 531 -2.15 0.18 -14.39
C VAL A 531 -2.35 -0.99 -13.45
N THR A 532 -1.26 -1.61 -13.02
CA THR A 532 -1.29 -2.64 -11.98
C THR A 532 -0.78 -2.07 -10.67
N VAL A 533 -1.54 -2.26 -9.61
CA VAL A 533 -1.20 -1.74 -8.28
C VAL A 533 -0.76 -2.88 -7.39
N TRP A 534 0.31 -2.65 -6.66
CA TRP A 534 0.87 -3.59 -5.70
C TRP A 534 0.94 -2.94 -4.33
N TYR A 535 0.54 -3.67 -3.31
CA TYR A 535 0.73 -3.25 -1.94
C TYR A 535 1.12 -4.42 -1.04
N VAL A 536 1.60 -4.10 0.13
CA VAL A 536 1.88 -5.08 1.17
C VAL A 536 0.89 -4.94 2.30
N ASP A 537 0.40 -6.08 2.76
CA ASP A 537 -0.37 -6.17 3.99
C ASP A 537 0.56 -6.51 5.15
N HIS A 538 0.35 -5.86 6.28
CA HIS A 538 1.12 -6.06 7.49
C HIS A 538 1.11 -7.53 7.99
N ASP A 539 0.07 -8.28 7.65
CA ASP A 539 -0.11 -9.67 8.09
C ASP A 539 0.57 -10.72 7.18
N GLY A 540 1.51 -10.28 6.33
CA GLY A 540 2.38 -11.18 5.58
C GLY A 540 1.90 -11.53 4.17
N TRP A 541 1.22 -10.59 3.52
CA TRP A 541 0.77 -10.75 2.14
C TRP A 541 1.35 -9.67 1.23
N ILE A 542 1.64 -10.05 -0.01
CA ILE A 542 1.77 -9.12 -1.13
C ILE A 542 0.50 -9.25 -1.97
N VAL A 543 -0.09 -8.14 -2.30
CA VAL A 543 -1.35 -8.10 -3.04
C VAL A 543 -1.19 -7.31 -4.32
N ARG A 544 -1.71 -7.88 -5.41
CA ARG A 544 -1.80 -7.27 -6.73
C ARG A 544 -3.24 -6.93 -7.04
N ILE A 545 -3.49 -5.69 -7.40
CA ILE A 545 -4.80 -5.18 -7.85
C ILE A 545 -4.69 -4.83 -9.33
N GLN A 546 -5.52 -5.45 -10.16
CA GLN A 546 -5.59 -5.22 -11.59
C GLN A 546 -7.01 -4.77 -11.96
N PRO A 547 -7.25 -3.46 -12.10
CA PRO A 547 -8.54 -2.98 -12.59
C PRO A 547 -8.76 -3.43 -14.03
N LEU A 548 -10.03 -3.52 -14.40
CA LEU A 548 -10.45 -3.96 -15.74
C LEU A 548 -10.91 -2.79 -16.63
N ASP A 549 -10.77 -1.56 -16.13
CA ASP A 549 -11.16 -0.34 -16.84
C ASP A 549 -10.32 0.87 -16.42
#